data_703f1c3700488128f367a351bd400f94
#
_entry.id   703f1c3700488128f367a351bd400f94
#
_cell.length_a   1.000
_cell.length_b   1.000
_cell.length_c   1.000
_cell.angle_alpha   90.00
_cell.angle_beta   90.00
_cell.angle_gamma   90.00
#
_symmetry.space_group_name_H-M   'P 1'
#
loop_
_entity.id
_entity.type
_entity.pdbx_description
1 polymer ?
#
loop_
_entity_poly.entity_id
_entity_poly.type
_entity_poly.pdbx_seq_one_letter_code
_entity_poly.pdbx_strand_id
1 'polypeptide(L)'
;KKGADKDTTGVAGLYIYDLSKKSEKKISNGKGNYKNISFDDLSQRLVFLADKSPEKAQIKDFKVYQYNWQTDTATVLLDKQSAGVPTNWYVSGDGNLNFSADGKKLMLGLAPIPKVKDTTLVEFENAKVDVWHWQDESLMTQQLVNVGRERAKSFEAVYHFNNQRLIPLSDENFGRLFTTTTGNEEWALSSQVAKENKIASQWSLGNPQDIYLVSTITGNKILIKKNHIGQAYLSPSATHIVFYNTDKSIWSVYEIAKEQEILLTQNLSVSFADELNDVPASPSSYGYAGWSEDGKGIYINDR
;
A
#
# COMPACT_ATOMS: atom_id res chain seq x y z
N LYS A 1 -12.71 8.52 22.25
CA LYS A 1 -12.52 9.67 23.17
C LYS A 1 -11.14 9.63 23.80
N LYS A 2 -10.49 10.78 23.89
CA LYS A 2 -9.19 10.95 24.54
C LYS A 2 -9.45 11.36 26.00
N GLY A 3 -8.97 10.57 26.96
CA GLY A 3 -9.02 10.96 28.38
C GLY A 3 -7.96 12.00 28.71
N ALA A 4 -8.13 12.74 29.83
CA ALA A 4 -7.09 13.61 30.36
C ALA A 4 -5.85 12.80 30.80
N ASP A 5 -4.70 13.43 30.94
CA ASP A 5 -3.44 12.73 31.28
C ASP A 5 -3.50 11.95 32.60
N LYS A 6 -4.38 12.37 33.52
CA LYS A 6 -4.68 11.65 34.77
C LYS A 6 -6.13 11.14 34.78
N ASP A 7 -6.58 10.54 33.67
CA ASP A 7 -7.94 10.02 33.59
C ASP A 7 -8.16 8.85 34.57
N THR A 8 -8.76 9.12 35.67
CA THR A 8 -9.23 8.14 36.68
C THR A 8 -10.67 7.68 36.41
N THR A 9 -11.37 8.32 35.45
CA THR A 9 -12.79 8.06 35.20
C THR A 9 -13.01 6.92 34.18
N GLY A 10 -11.95 6.42 33.56
CA GLY A 10 -12.07 5.37 32.57
C GLY A 10 -12.76 5.80 31.26
N VAL A 11 -12.80 7.10 30.98
CA VAL A 11 -13.43 7.66 29.75
C VAL A 11 -12.63 7.36 28.50
N ALA A 12 -11.29 7.23 28.61
CA ALA A 12 -10.45 6.95 27.44
C ALA A 12 -10.82 5.64 26.77
N GLY A 13 -10.85 5.64 25.43
CA GLY A 13 -11.17 4.45 24.64
C GLY A 13 -11.81 4.79 23.30
N LEU A 14 -12.16 3.74 22.56
CA LEU A 14 -12.89 3.84 21.31
C LEU A 14 -14.39 3.60 21.56
N TYR A 15 -15.23 4.40 20.91
CA TYR A 15 -16.68 4.38 21.06
C TYR A 15 -17.35 4.28 19.71
N ILE A 16 -18.49 3.59 19.66
CA ILE A 16 -19.43 3.62 18.53
C ILE A 16 -20.65 4.44 18.97
N TYR A 17 -21.17 5.25 18.07
CA TYR A 17 -22.42 5.97 18.26
C TYR A 17 -23.49 5.39 17.33
N ASP A 18 -24.56 4.86 17.92
CA ASP A 18 -25.75 4.37 17.20
C ASP A 18 -26.65 5.57 16.87
N LEU A 19 -26.77 5.88 15.59
CA LEU A 19 -27.56 7.01 15.10
C LEU A 19 -29.07 6.83 15.32
N SER A 20 -29.54 5.59 15.27
CA SER A 20 -30.97 5.27 15.44
C SER A 20 -31.38 5.37 16.90
N LYS A 21 -30.58 4.83 17.79
CA LYS A 21 -30.84 4.83 19.23
C LYS A 21 -30.32 6.09 19.92
N LYS A 22 -29.58 6.94 19.21
CA LYS A 22 -28.93 8.13 19.75
C LYS A 22 -28.10 7.82 21.02
N SER A 23 -27.42 6.69 21.03
CA SER A 23 -26.64 6.20 22.16
C SER A 23 -25.22 5.87 21.77
N GLU A 24 -24.27 6.13 22.67
CA GLU A 24 -22.89 5.75 22.49
C GLU A 24 -22.56 4.49 23.30
N LYS A 25 -21.65 3.69 22.74
CA LYS A 25 -21.17 2.47 23.36
C LYS A 25 -19.66 2.39 23.25
N LYS A 26 -19.02 2.06 24.35
CA LYS A 26 -17.58 1.86 24.41
C LYS A 26 -17.20 0.47 23.91
N ILE A 27 -16.37 0.40 22.88
CA ILE A 27 -15.97 -0.86 22.24
C ILE A 27 -14.52 -1.28 22.54
N SER A 28 -13.70 -0.34 22.99
CA SER A 28 -12.35 -0.64 23.46
C SER A 28 -11.97 0.27 24.61
N ASN A 29 -11.38 -0.31 25.66
CA ASN A 29 -11.00 0.38 26.88
C ASN A 29 -9.53 0.84 26.85
N GLY A 30 -9.30 1.93 27.60
CA GLY A 30 -7.96 2.40 27.95
C GLY A 30 -7.42 3.48 27.04
N LYS A 31 -6.42 4.18 27.56
CA LYS A 31 -5.62 5.13 26.77
C LYS A 31 -4.88 4.38 25.68
N GLY A 32 -4.73 5.01 24.55
CA GLY A 32 -4.01 4.45 23.41
C GLY A 32 -4.12 5.35 22.18
N ASN A 33 -3.32 5.03 21.18
CA ASN A 33 -3.40 5.65 19.87
C ASN A 33 -4.27 4.76 18.98
N TYR A 34 -5.50 5.21 18.72
CA TYR A 34 -6.47 4.51 17.87
C TYR A 34 -6.46 5.11 16.48
N LYS A 35 -6.26 4.28 15.46
CA LYS A 35 -6.16 4.68 14.05
C LYS A 35 -6.97 3.77 13.13
N ASN A 36 -7.26 4.23 11.93
CA ASN A 36 -7.74 3.43 10.79
C ASN A 36 -8.92 2.52 11.15
N ILE A 37 -10.01 3.13 11.58
CA ILE A 37 -11.25 2.41 11.89
C ILE A 37 -11.94 2.07 10.56
N SER A 38 -12.19 0.81 10.30
CA SER A 38 -12.80 0.32 9.07
C SER A 38 -13.96 -0.63 9.36
N PHE A 39 -15.05 -0.44 8.62
CA PHE A 39 -16.17 -1.37 8.55
C PHE A 39 -16.10 -2.12 7.22
N ASP A 40 -16.56 -3.37 7.20
CA ASP A 40 -16.87 -4.03 5.95
C ASP A 40 -18.16 -3.45 5.34
N ASP A 41 -18.36 -3.60 4.03
CA ASP A 41 -19.52 -3.02 3.32
C ASP A 41 -20.87 -3.54 3.85
N LEU A 42 -20.89 -4.74 4.43
CA LEU A 42 -22.07 -5.31 5.07
C LEU A 42 -22.26 -4.86 6.53
N SER A 43 -21.34 -4.05 7.06
CA SER A 43 -21.32 -3.59 8.47
C SER A 43 -21.37 -4.73 9.50
N GLN A 44 -20.89 -5.91 9.11
CA GLN A 44 -20.85 -7.09 9.98
C GLN A 44 -19.56 -7.17 10.79
N ARG A 45 -18.50 -6.53 10.31
CA ARG A 45 -17.19 -6.48 10.96
C ARG A 45 -16.73 -5.06 11.12
N LEU A 46 -16.13 -4.81 12.26
CA LEU A 46 -15.42 -3.57 12.56
C LEU A 46 -14.00 -3.93 12.98
N VAL A 47 -13.01 -3.35 12.33
CA VAL A 47 -11.61 -3.46 12.72
C VAL A 47 -11.01 -2.08 12.94
N PHE A 48 -9.97 -2.02 13.75
CA PHE A 48 -9.21 -0.79 13.99
C PHE A 48 -7.79 -1.12 14.45
N LEU A 49 -6.89 -0.18 14.23
CA LEU A 49 -5.55 -0.22 14.80
C LEU A 49 -5.55 0.44 16.18
N ALA A 50 -4.87 -0.17 17.13
CA ALA A 50 -4.59 0.48 18.40
C ALA A 50 -3.21 0.11 18.94
N ASP A 51 -2.50 1.15 19.39
CA ASP A 51 -1.31 1.04 20.21
C ASP A 51 -1.69 1.43 21.65
N LYS A 52 -1.54 0.48 22.55
CA LYS A 52 -1.80 0.65 24.01
C LYS A 52 -0.51 0.58 24.83
N SER A 53 0.64 0.71 24.18
CA SER A 53 1.92 0.77 24.88
C SER A 53 2.03 2.03 25.75
N PRO A 54 2.91 2.02 26.75
CA PRO A 54 3.16 3.20 27.56
C PRO A 54 3.49 4.43 26.71
N GLU A 55 3.07 5.62 27.13
CA GLU A 55 3.27 6.87 26.39
C GLU A 55 4.74 7.11 26.02
N LYS A 56 5.67 6.78 26.93
CA LYS A 56 7.12 6.92 26.74
C LYS A 56 7.76 5.75 26.00
N ALA A 57 7.00 4.76 25.53
CA ALA A 57 7.57 3.65 24.76
C ALA A 57 8.18 4.18 23.46
N GLN A 58 9.45 3.84 23.22
CA GLN A 58 10.17 4.26 22.01
C GLN A 58 9.61 3.59 20.75
N ILE A 59 9.11 2.36 20.88
CA ILE A 59 8.45 1.60 19.82
C ILE A 59 6.96 1.53 20.16
N LYS A 60 6.13 1.93 19.23
CA LYS A 60 4.68 1.79 19.32
C LYS A 60 4.27 0.39 18.84
N ASP A 61 3.52 -0.34 19.65
CA ASP A 61 3.11 -1.72 19.37
C ASP A 61 1.65 -1.74 18.89
N PHE A 62 1.46 -1.33 17.63
CA PHE A 62 0.13 -1.38 17.02
C PHE A 62 -0.32 -2.81 16.81
N LYS A 63 -1.60 -3.05 17.05
CA LYS A 63 -2.29 -4.31 16.81
C LYS A 63 -3.57 -4.04 16.03
N VAL A 64 -3.99 -5.00 15.21
CA VAL A 64 -5.33 -4.98 14.63
C VAL A 64 -6.29 -5.58 15.64
N TYR A 65 -7.32 -4.83 15.98
CA TYR A 65 -8.43 -5.29 16.79
C TYR A 65 -9.66 -5.51 15.92
N GLN A 66 -10.39 -6.55 16.21
CA GLN A 66 -11.72 -6.80 15.65
C GLN A 66 -12.76 -6.70 16.76
N TYR A 67 -13.80 -5.91 16.53
CA TYR A 67 -14.96 -5.85 17.42
C TYR A 67 -15.99 -6.93 17.05
N ASN A 68 -16.42 -7.65 18.05
CA ASN A 68 -17.45 -8.68 17.92
C ASN A 68 -18.78 -8.15 18.49
N TRP A 69 -19.79 -8.06 17.62
CA TRP A 69 -21.12 -7.56 17.98
C TRP A 69 -21.90 -8.46 18.93
N GLN A 70 -21.61 -9.77 18.94
CA GLN A 70 -22.30 -10.75 19.79
C GLN A 70 -21.79 -10.73 21.23
N THR A 71 -20.46 -10.70 21.38
CA THR A 71 -19.82 -10.69 22.71
C THR A 71 -19.59 -9.30 23.26
N ASP A 72 -19.82 -8.27 22.43
CA ASP A 72 -19.66 -6.87 22.77
C ASP A 72 -18.24 -6.49 23.22
N THR A 73 -17.25 -7.14 22.63
CA THR A 73 -15.86 -6.96 22.98
C THR A 73 -14.99 -6.80 21.75
N ALA A 74 -13.91 -6.00 21.87
CA ALA A 74 -12.85 -5.95 20.87
C ALA A 74 -11.69 -6.86 21.31
N THR A 75 -11.36 -7.81 20.45
CA THR A 75 -10.23 -8.74 20.63
C THR A 75 -9.12 -8.47 19.64
N VAL A 76 -7.90 -8.87 19.95
CA VAL A 76 -6.77 -8.77 19.03
C VAL A 76 -6.97 -9.78 17.90
N LEU A 77 -6.99 -9.28 16.67
CA LEU A 77 -7.04 -10.11 15.46
C LEU A 77 -5.62 -10.44 14.99
N LEU A 78 -4.74 -9.42 14.93
CA LEU A 78 -3.37 -9.56 14.48
C LEU A 78 -2.44 -8.70 15.35
N ASP A 79 -1.26 -9.25 15.62
CA ASP A 79 -0.13 -8.55 16.25
C ASP A 79 1.20 -9.04 15.65
N LYS A 80 2.32 -8.57 16.20
CA LYS A 80 3.68 -8.94 15.74
C LYS A 80 4.02 -10.42 15.89
N GLN A 81 3.26 -11.18 16.69
CA GLN A 81 3.47 -12.62 16.92
C GLN A 81 2.55 -13.49 16.06
N SER A 82 1.62 -12.86 15.33
CA SER A 82 0.66 -13.57 14.48
C SER A 82 1.37 -14.29 13.34
N ALA A 83 0.89 -15.49 13.03
CA ALA A 83 1.42 -16.29 11.91
C ALA A 83 1.30 -15.50 10.60
N GLY A 84 2.38 -15.46 9.82
CA GLY A 84 2.47 -14.69 8.57
C GLY A 84 3.12 -13.32 8.73
N VAL A 85 3.29 -12.79 9.95
CA VAL A 85 4.12 -11.60 10.18
C VAL A 85 5.59 -12.00 10.05
N PRO A 86 6.39 -11.34 9.20
CA PRO A 86 7.81 -11.65 9.06
C PRO A 86 8.59 -11.44 10.38
N THR A 87 9.65 -12.18 10.57
CA THR A 87 10.52 -12.03 11.76
C THR A 87 11.06 -10.59 11.85
N ASN A 88 11.02 -10.00 13.04
CA ASN A 88 11.41 -8.60 13.31
C ASN A 88 10.50 -7.56 12.62
N TRP A 89 9.29 -7.94 12.26
CA TRP A 89 8.27 -7.03 11.75
C TRP A 89 7.11 -6.91 12.75
N TYR A 90 6.27 -5.90 12.53
CA TYR A 90 5.07 -5.66 13.34
C TYR A 90 3.95 -5.03 12.48
N VAL A 91 2.76 -4.94 13.02
CA VAL A 91 1.64 -4.23 12.38
C VAL A 91 1.95 -2.73 12.37
N SER A 92 1.99 -2.14 11.18
CA SER A 92 2.28 -0.71 11.03
C SER A 92 1.09 0.15 11.43
N GLY A 93 1.33 1.18 12.25
CA GLY A 93 0.33 2.22 12.52
C GLY A 93 0.20 3.26 11.40
N ASP A 94 1.03 3.21 10.37
CA ASP A 94 1.07 4.15 9.26
C ASP A 94 0.57 3.53 7.94
N GLY A 95 0.27 2.21 7.96
CA GLY A 95 -0.34 1.50 6.85
C GLY A 95 -1.87 1.69 6.79
N ASN A 96 -2.44 1.46 5.62
CA ASN A 96 -3.89 1.42 5.44
C ASN A 96 -4.48 0.21 6.16
N LEU A 97 -5.78 0.28 6.47
CA LEU A 97 -6.57 -0.83 7.01
C LEU A 97 -7.93 -0.82 6.34
N ASN A 98 -8.10 -1.63 5.27
CA ASN A 98 -9.31 -1.61 4.44
C ASN A 98 -9.77 -3.02 4.14
N PHE A 99 -11.09 -3.24 4.21
CA PHE A 99 -11.69 -4.46 3.70
C PHE A 99 -11.74 -4.50 2.18
N SER A 100 -11.71 -5.71 1.60
CA SER A 100 -12.25 -5.92 0.26
C SER A 100 -13.78 -5.73 0.28
N ALA A 101 -14.37 -5.35 -0.86
CA ALA A 101 -15.81 -5.09 -0.96
C ALA A 101 -16.67 -6.29 -0.56
N ASP A 102 -16.18 -7.53 -0.78
CA ASP A 102 -16.86 -8.76 -0.33
C ASP A 102 -16.60 -9.12 1.14
N GLY A 103 -15.83 -8.31 1.87
CA GLY A 103 -15.50 -8.49 3.27
C GLY A 103 -14.63 -9.72 3.59
N LYS A 104 -14.10 -10.45 2.59
CA LYS A 104 -13.32 -11.68 2.82
C LYS A 104 -11.86 -11.42 3.10
N LYS A 105 -11.35 -10.26 2.67
CA LYS A 105 -9.96 -9.85 2.84
C LYS A 105 -9.88 -8.56 3.64
N LEU A 106 -8.80 -8.42 4.40
CA LEU A 106 -8.40 -7.18 5.05
C LEU A 106 -7.00 -6.82 4.58
N MET A 107 -6.89 -5.72 3.87
CA MET A 107 -5.60 -5.13 3.49
C MET A 107 -5.05 -4.33 4.65
N LEU A 108 -3.78 -4.54 5.01
CA LEU A 108 -3.13 -3.85 6.12
C LEU A 108 -1.65 -3.59 5.82
N GLY A 109 -1.04 -2.75 6.63
CA GLY A 109 0.38 -2.45 6.55
C GLY A 109 1.18 -3.21 7.61
N LEU A 110 2.34 -3.73 7.20
CA LEU A 110 3.39 -4.25 8.08
C LEU A 110 4.63 -3.37 7.94
N ALA A 111 5.50 -3.36 8.94
CA ALA A 111 6.77 -2.66 8.88
C ALA A 111 7.85 -3.39 9.69
N PRO A 112 9.14 -3.24 9.35
CA PRO A 112 10.23 -3.68 10.21
C PRO A 112 10.19 -2.95 11.56
N ILE A 113 10.51 -3.66 12.65
CA ILE A 113 10.62 -3.05 13.97
C ILE A 113 11.79 -2.05 13.96
N PRO A 114 11.53 -0.75 14.23
CA PRO A 114 12.59 0.26 14.18
C PRO A 114 13.65 0.00 15.26
N LYS A 115 14.89 0.36 14.94
CA LYS A 115 15.96 0.32 15.95
C LYS A 115 15.67 1.33 17.05
N VAL A 116 15.79 0.89 18.29
CA VAL A 116 15.64 1.74 19.48
C VAL A 116 16.82 2.69 19.57
N LYS A 117 16.55 3.96 19.86
CA LYS A 117 17.63 4.93 20.14
C LYS A 117 18.29 4.55 21.47
N ASP A 118 19.61 4.51 21.50
CA ASP A 118 20.35 4.40 22.76
C ASP A 118 20.16 5.69 23.57
N THR A 119 19.46 5.57 24.70
CA THR A 119 19.19 6.70 25.60
C THR A 119 20.23 6.84 26.70
N THR A 120 21.25 5.97 26.75
CA THR A 120 22.35 6.06 27.72
C THR A 120 23.40 7.08 27.27
N LEU A 121 23.47 7.34 25.95
CA LEU A 121 24.36 8.36 25.38
C LEU A 121 23.74 9.75 25.47
N VAL A 122 24.52 10.72 25.94
CA VAL A 122 24.12 12.13 25.88
C VAL A 122 24.21 12.65 24.44
N GLU A 123 23.42 13.67 24.09
CA GLU A 123 23.24 14.08 22.68
C GLU A 123 24.54 14.49 22.00
N PHE A 124 25.49 15.10 22.72
CA PHE A 124 26.79 15.52 22.16
C PHE A 124 27.75 14.34 21.89
N GLU A 125 27.51 13.17 22.48
CA GLU A 125 28.29 11.93 22.22
C GLU A 125 27.77 11.17 20.99
N ASN A 126 26.60 11.54 20.49
CA ASN A 126 26.09 10.97 19.25
C ASN A 126 26.81 11.61 18.06
N ALA A 127 27.61 10.85 17.35
CA ALA A 127 28.22 11.31 16.11
C ALA A 127 27.14 11.68 15.08
N LYS A 128 27.24 12.88 14.52
CA LYS A 128 26.44 13.30 13.37
C LYS A 128 27.32 13.14 12.14
N VAL A 129 26.98 12.18 11.30
CA VAL A 129 27.76 11.86 10.10
C VAL A 129 26.84 11.91 8.90
N ASP A 130 27.20 12.72 7.92
CA ASP A 130 26.56 12.72 6.59
C ASP A 130 27.41 11.83 5.67
N VAL A 131 26.84 10.74 5.20
CA VAL A 131 27.51 9.83 4.28
C VAL A 131 27.05 10.12 2.87
N TRP A 132 27.98 10.44 1.99
CA TRP A 132 27.76 10.64 0.56
C TRP A 132 28.38 9.47 -0.18
N HIS A 133 27.56 8.65 -0.80
CA HIS A 133 28.03 7.50 -1.55
C HIS A 133 27.48 7.50 -2.97
N TRP A 134 28.32 7.31 -3.95
CA TRP A 134 27.97 7.40 -5.37
C TRP A 134 27.00 6.31 -5.86
N GLN A 135 26.86 5.20 -5.10
CA GLN A 135 25.92 4.12 -5.40
C GLN A 135 24.60 4.23 -4.61
N ASP A 136 24.37 5.33 -3.88
CA ASP A 136 23.11 5.54 -3.21
C ASP A 136 21.98 5.80 -4.20
N GLU A 137 20.84 5.18 -3.99
CA GLU A 137 19.65 5.36 -4.84
C GLU A 137 19.09 6.79 -4.80
N SER A 138 19.40 7.54 -3.76
CA SER A 138 19.00 8.93 -3.56
C SER A 138 20.13 9.73 -2.97
N LEU A 139 20.25 10.99 -3.37
CA LEU A 139 21.23 11.91 -2.80
C LEU A 139 21.03 12.06 -1.28
N MET A 140 22.11 12.24 -0.52
CA MET A 140 22.05 12.39 0.94
C MET A 140 21.06 13.49 1.38
N THR A 141 21.03 14.62 0.69
CA THR A 141 20.07 15.70 0.95
C THR A 141 18.62 15.28 0.75
N GLN A 142 18.34 14.45 -0.26
CA GLN A 142 17.00 13.88 -0.48
C GLN A 142 16.64 12.88 0.62
N GLN A 143 17.61 12.06 1.07
CA GLN A 143 17.40 11.13 2.18
C GLN A 143 17.01 11.88 3.46
N LEU A 144 17.70 12.99 3.77
CA LEU A 144 17.37 13.84 4.92
C LEU A 144 15.95 14.42 4.86
N VAL A 145 15.54 14.94 3.71
CA VAL A 145 14.18 15.48 3.51
C VAL A 145 13.13 14.36 3.64
N ASN A 146 13.42 13.17 3.16
CA ASN A 146 12.50 12.05 3.13
C ASN A 146 12.51 11.16 4.39
N VAL A 147 13.38 11.43 5.37
CA VAL A 147 13.56 10.57 6.55
C VAL A 147 12.25 10.27 7.29
N GLY A 148 11.37 11.24 7.42
CA GLY A 148 10.06 11.06 8.06
C GLY A 148 9.16 10.09 7.28
N ARG A 149 9.12 10.22 5.96
CA ARG A 149 8.36 9.35 5.06
C ARG A 149 8.91 7.93 5.04
N GLU A 150 10.22 7.77 4.97
CA GLU A 150 10.87 6.46 5.00
C GLU A 150 10.67 5.74 6.34
N ARG A 151 10.68 6.46 7.45
CA ARG A 151 10.37 5.88 8.78
C ARG A 151 8.91 5.46 8.94
N ALA A 152 7.99 6.15 8.28
CA ALA A 152 6.56 5.83 8.29
C ALA A 152 6.17 4.84 7.17
N LYS A 153 7.15 4.35 6.40
CA LYS A 153 6.90 3.40 5.32
C LYS A 153 6.30 2.11 5.86
N SER A 154 5.25 1.68 5.20
CA SER A 154 4.61 0.40 5.49
C SER A 154 4.46 -0.42 4.22
N PHE A 155 4.42 -1.72 4.39
CA PHE A 155 4.41 -2.71 3.32
C PHE A 155 3.11 -3.49 3.37
N GLU A 156 2.50 -3.66 2.21
CA GLU A 156 1.18 -4.24 2.10
C GLU A 156 1.19 -5.73 2.46
N ALA A 157 0.17 -6.12 3.21
CA ALA A 157 -0.18 -7.49 3.52
C ALA A 157 -1.69 -7.68 3.43
N VAL A 158 -2.13 -8.90 3.24
CA VAL A 158 -3.55 -9.26 3.21
C VAL A 158 -3.86 -10.34 4.25
N TYR A 159 -4.91 -10.13 5.02
CA TYR A 159 -5.45 -11.14 5.91
C TYR A 159 -6.75 -11.70 5.32
N HIS A 160 -6.80 -13.03 5.19
CA HIS A 160 -7.96 -13.75 4.70
C HIS A 160 -8.80 -14.29 5.85
N PHE A 161 -10.04 -13.82 5.99
CA PHE A 161 -10.92 -14.25 7.07
C PHE A 161 -11.35 -15.73 6.97
N ASN A 162 -11.46 -16.26 5.75
CA ASN A 162 -11.94 -17.63 5.54
C ASN A 162 -11.00 -18.70 6.10
N ASN A 163 -9.69 -18.48 6.00
CA ASN A 163 -8.67 -19.43 6.45
C ASN A 163 -7.75 -18.86 7.53
N GLN A 164 -8.06 -17.64 8.01
CA GLN A 164 -7.32 -16.92 9.05
C GLN A 164 -5.82 -16.80 8.74
N ARG A 165 -5.48 -16.57 7.46
CA ARG A 165 -4.11 -16.49 6.98
C ARG A 165 -3.71 -15.07 6.63
N LEU A 166 -2.58 -14.63 7.16
CA LEU A 166 -1.90 -13.39 6.80
C LEU A 166 -0.82 -13.68 5.76
N ILE A 167 -0.80 -12.90 4.69
CA ILE A 167 0.15 -13.03 3.57
C ILE A 167 0.78 -11.67 3.32
N PRO A 168 2.09 -11.50 3.57
CA PRO A 168 2.83 -10.33 3.13
C PRO A 168 2.90 -10.28 1.61
N LEU A 169 2.63 -9.11 1.02
CA LEU A 169 2.61 -8.90 -0.43
C LEU A 169 3.79 -8.07 -0.91
N SER A 170 4.26 -7.15 -0.06
CA SER A 170 5.42 -6.30 -0.34
C SER A 170 6.44 -6.36 0.81
N ASP A 171 7.65 -5.87 0.55
CA ASP A 171 8.76 -5.82 1.49
C ASP A 171 9.70 -4.64 1.16
N GLU A 172 10.80 -4.48 1.88
CA GLU A 172 11.77 -3.38 1.68
C GLU A 172 12.36 -3.33 0.26
N ASN A 173 12.42 -4.47 -0.42
CA ASN A 173 12.97 -4.61 -1.76
C ASN A 173 11.87 -4.64 -2.85
N PHE A 174 10.61 -4.60 -2.44
CA PHE A 174 9.47 -4.70 -3.36
C PHE A 174 8.42 -3.65 -3.01
N GLY A 175 8.18 -2.73 -3.92
CA GLY A 175 7.45 -1.51 -3.68
C GLY A 175 5.93 -1.66 -3.64
N ARG A 176 5.29 -0.53 -3.88
CA ARG A 176 3.85 -0.35 -3.72
C ARG A 176 3.03 -1.24 -4.65
N LEU A 177 1.92 -1.75 -4.13
CA LEU A 177 0.93 -2.52 -4.86
C LEU A 177 -0.30 -1.67 -5.20
N PHE A 178 -0.88 -1.98 -6.35
CA PHE A 178 -2.14 -1.42 -6.82
C PHE A 178 -3.14 -2.55 -6.97
N THR A 179 -4.12 -2.60 -6.09
CA THR A 179 -5.25 -3.53 -6.18
C THR A 179 -6.36 -2.94 -7.04
N THR A 180 -7.34 -3.75 -7.42
CA THR A 180 -8.59 -3.25 -7.98
C THR A 180 -9.36 -2.42 -6.95
N THR A 181 -10.34 -1.65 -7.41
CA THR A 181 -11.18 -0.82 -6.53
C THR A 181 -11.92 -1.65 -5.47
N THR A 182 -12.34 -2.86 -5.85
CA THR A 182 -13.05 -3.78 -4.94
C THR A 182 -12.10 -4.53 -4.01
N GLY A 183 -10.85 -4.78 -4.42
CA GLY A 183 -9.89 -5.61 -3.71
C GLY A 183 -10.27 -7.08 -3.58
N ASN A 184 -11.34 -7.51 -4.29
CA ASN A 184 -11.83 -8.90 -4.22
C ASN A 184 -10.98 -9.86 -5.03
N GLU A 185 -10.33 -9.36 -6.08
CA GLU A 185 -9.62 -10.13 -7.07
C GLU A 185 -8.31 -10.70 -6.51
N GLU A 186 -7.81 -11.74 -7.17
CA GLU A 186 -6.55 -12.36 -6.77
C GLU A 186 -5.35 -11.44 -7.03
N TRP A 187 -5.33 -10.79 -8.18
CA TRP A 187 -4.14 -10.10 -8.66
C TRP A 187 -4.07 -8.64 -8.22
N ALA A 188 -2.89 -8.24 -7.78
CA ALA A 188 -2.47 -6.86 -7.63
C ALA A 188 -1.33 -6.56 -8.61
N LEU A 189 -1.24 -5.31 -9.08
CA LEU A 189 -0.17 -4.84 -9.95
C LEU A 189 0.90 -4.14 -9.12
N SER A 190 2.17 -4.35 -9.45
CA SER A 190 3.28 -3.59 -8.89
C SER A 190 4.24 -3.12 -9.96
N SER A 191 4.70 -1.88 -9.81
CA SER A 191 5.75 -1.29 -10.62
C SER A 191 7.00 -1.09 -9.78
N GLN A 192 8.14 -1.63 -10.23
CA GLN A 192 9.41 -1.58 -9.53
C GLN A 192 10.46 -0.88 -10.38
N VAL A 193 11.05 0.19 -9.86
CA VAL A 193 12.25 0.75 -10.48
C VAL A 193 13.45 -0.03 -9.97
N ALA A 194 14.19 -0.69 -10.87
CA ALA A 194 15.44 -1.37 -10.52
C ALA A 194 16.45 -0.39 -9.90
N LYS A 195 17.32 -0.88 -9.02
CA LYS A 195 18.27 -0.02 -8.29
C LYS A 195 19.14 0.82 -9.25
N GLU A 196 19.66 0.20 -10.27
CA GLU A 196 20.44 0.87 -11.32
C GLU A 196 19.65 1.96 -12.05
N ASN A 197 18.37 1.74 -12.27
CA ASN A 197 17.49 2.73 -12.90
C ASN A 197 17.16 3.89 -11.93
N LYS A 198 17.06 3.64 -10.64
CA LYS A 198 16.86 4.69 -9.62
C LYS A 198 18.04 5.66 -9.60
N ILE A 199 19.27 5.15 -9.64
CA ILE A 199 20.48 5.96 -9.71
C ILE A 199 20.49 6.80 -11.01
N ALA A 200 20.22 6.15 -12.15
CA ALA A 200 20.20 6.81 -13.46
C ALA A 200 19.11 7.88 -13.56
N SER A 201 17.97 7.72 -12.88
CA SER A 201 16.85 8.67 -12.92
C SER A 201 17.18 10.06 -12.35
N GLN A 202 18.32 10.20 -11.67
CA GLN A 202 18.79 11.49 -11.16
C GLN A 202 19.25 12.45 -12.28
N TRP A 203 19.56 11.90 -13.46
CA TRP A 203 20.06 12.69 -14.61
C TRP A 203 19.58 12.19 -15.98
N SER A 204 18.79 11.13 -16.04
CA SER A 204 18.17 10.66 -17.28
C SER A 204 16.67 10.90 -17.26
N LEU A 205 16.11 11.17 -18.43
CA LEU A 205 14.67 11.26 -18.62
C LEU A 205 14.10 9.86 -18.85
N GLY A 206 13.04 9.53 -18.11
CA GLY A 206 12.40 8.22 -18.12
C GLY A 206 12.91 7.30 -17.01
N ASN A 207 11.98 6.55 -16.43
CA ASN A 207 12.24 5.58 -15.36
C ASN A 207 11.76 4.21 -15.81
N PRO A 208 12.61 3.37 -16.39
CA PRO A 208 12.26 2.00 -16.73
C PRO A 208 11.84 1.25 -15.45
N GLN A 209 10.71 0.56 -15.52
CA GLN A 209 10.11 -0.16 -14.41
C GLN A 209 9.88 -1.61 -14.78
N ASP A 210 10.13 -2.50 -13.85
CA ASP A 210 9.70 -3.88 -13.92
C ASP A 210 8.27 -3.99 -13.41
N ILE A 211 7.41 -4.59 -14.22
CA ILE A 211 5.98 -4.73 -13.91
C ILE A 211 5.69 -6.15 -13.46
N TYR A 212 5.11 -6.27 -12.28
CA TYR A 212 4.79 -7.54 -11.65
C TYR A 212 3.29 -7.69 -11.39
N LEU A 213 2.80 -8.91 -11.51
CA LEU A 213 1.57 -9.37 -10.86
C LEU A 213 1.93 -10.02 -9.52
N VAL A 214 1.15 -9.69 -8.51
CA VAL A 214 1.29 -10.26 -7.16
C VAL A 214 -0.01 -10.92 -6.76
N SER A 215 0.03 -12.22 -6.46
CA SER A 215 -1.13 -12.94 -5.98
C SER A 215 -1.44 -12.56 -4.53
N THR A 216 -2.62 -12.03 -4.27
CA THR A 216 -3.09 -11.76 -2.91
C THR A 216 -3.43 -13.06 -2.15
N ILE A 217 -3.52 -14.21 -2.83
CA ILE A 217 -3.84 -15.51 -2.25
C ILE A 217 -2.57 -16.23 -1.79
N THR A 218 -1.47 -16.11 -2.56
CA THR A 218 -0.24 -16.87 -2.28
C THR A 218 0.95 -15.99 -1.91
N GLY A 219 0.93 -14.70 -2.26
CA GLY A 219 2.06 -13.79 -2.17
C GLY A 219 3.08 -13.94 -3.31
N ASN A 220 2.83 -14.85 -4.27
CA ASN A 220 3.74 -15.06 -5.39
C ASN A 220 3.79 -13.83 -6.30
N LYS A 221 5.00 -13.52 -6.77
CA LYS A 221 5.31 -12.37 -7.62
C LYS A 221 5.71 -12.89 -9.01
N ILE A 222 5.02 -12.45 -10.05
CA ILE A 222 5.26 -12.86 -11.44
C ILE A 222 5.71 -11.64 -12.22
N LEU A 223 6.91 -11.67 -12.80
CA LEU A 223 7.40 -10.61 -13.69
C LEU A 223 6.67 -10.68 -15.03
N ILE A 224 5.95 -9.62 -15.40
CA ILE A 224 5.22 -9.53 -16.67
C ILE A 224 6.03 -8.76 -17.72
N LYS A 225 6.59 -7.62 -17.34
CA LYS A 225 7.46 -6.83 -18.23
C LYS A 225 8.69 -6.34 -17.49
N LYS A 226 9.84 -6.44 -18.14
CA LYS A 226 11.10 -5.88 -17.67
C LYS A 226 11.39 -4.56 -18.37
N ASN A 227 11.90 -3.59 -17.60
CA ASN A 227 12.32 -2.28 -18.13
C ASN A 227 11.23 -1.58 -18.96
N HIS A 228 9.96 -1.66 -18.52
CA HIS A 228 8.87 -0.97 -19.19
C HIS A 228 8.97 0.55 -18.95
N ILE A 229 8.95 1.33 -20.04
CA ILE A 229 8.87 2.79 -19.98
C ILE A 229 7.45 3.18 -20.38
N GLY A 230 6.70 3.74 -19.42
CA GLY A 230 5.32 4.14 -19.62
C GLY A 230 4.39 3.75 -18.47
N GLN A 231 3.13 3.57 -18.77
CA GLN A 231 2.07 3.34 -17.80
C GLN A 231 1.59 1.90 -17.84
N ALA A 232 1.14 1.40 -16.70
CA ALA A 232 0.53 0.08 -16.55
C ALA A 232 -0.69 0.17 -15.62
N TYR A 233 -1.82 -0.38 -16.04
CA TYR A 233 -3.08 -0.36 -15.31
C TYR A 233 -3.70 -1.75 -15.25
N LEU A 234 -4.09 -2.18 -14.06
CA LEU A 234 -4.84 -3.41 -13.88
C LEU A 234 -6.33 -3.18 -14.25
N SER A 235 -6.93 -4.12 -14.98
CA SER A 235 -8.37 -4.04 -15.25
C SER A 235 -9.20 -4.18 -13.96
N PRO A 236 -10.44 -3.67 -13.90
CA PRO A 236 -11.29 -3.78 -12.72
C PRO A 236 -11.53 -5.22 -12.25
N SER A 237 -11.55 -6.18 -13.19
CA SER A 237 -11.68 -7.61 -12.92
C SER A 237 -10.35 -8.34 -12.68
N ALA A 238 -9.22 -7.62 -12.72
CA ALA A 238 -7.86 -8.17 -12.64
C ALA A 238 -7.59 -9.33 -13.63
N THR A 239 -8.23 -9.30 -14.79
CA THR A 239 -8.02 -10.31 -15.86
C THR A 239 -7.05 -9.81 -16.93
N HIS A 240 -6.83 -8.49 -17.00
CA HIS A 240 -5.98 -7.86 -17.99
C HIS A 240 -5.11 -6.76 -17.38
N ILE A 241 -3.99 -6.47 -18.03
CA ILE A 241 -3.16 -5.29 -17.77
C ILE A 241 -3.12 -4.45 -19.03
N VAL A 242 -3.43 -3.16 -18.92
CA VAL A 242 -3.30 -2.19 -20.01
C VAL A 242 -1.94 -1.53 -19.89
N PHE A 243 -1.19 -1.48 -20.98
CA PHE A 243 0.11 -0.83 -21.05
C PHE A 243 0.09 0.30 -22.08
N TYR A 244 0.72 1.41 -21.73
CA TYR A 244 1.21 2.39 -22.70
C TYR A 244 2.73 2.32 -22.73
N ASN A 245 3.28 2.08 -23.90
CA ASN A 245 4.72 2.13 -24.12
C ASN A 245 5.08 3.52 -24.66
N THR A 246 5.79 4.31 -23.87
CA THR A 246 6.12 5.70 -24.18
C THR A 246 7.07 5.81 -25.38
N ASP A 247 8.06 4.92 -25.51
CA ASP A 247 9.03 4.97 -26.61
C ASP A 247 8.42 4.62 -27.96
N LYS A 248 7.40 3.77 -27.97
CA LYS A 248 6.68 3.34 -29.17
C LYS A 248 5.40 4.10 -29.42
N SER A 249 4.91 4.85 -28.43
CA SER A 249 3.61 5.54 -28.43
C SER A 249 2.44 4.58 -28.72
N ILE A 250 2.50 3.37 -28.19
CA ILE A 250 1.53 2.29 -28.46
C ILE A 250 0.87 1.84 -27.17
N TRP A 251 -0.46 1.70 -27.24
CA TRP A 251 -1.25 1.01 -26.23
C TRP A 251 -1.36 -0.48 -26.55
N SER A 252 -1.25 -1.30 -25.52
CA SER A 252 -1.43 -2.74 -25.57
C SER A 252 -2.19 -3.25 -24.38
N VAL A 253 -2.78 -4.43 -24.51
CA VAL A 253 -3.42 -5.15 -23.42
C VAL A 253 -2.77 -6.53 -23.26
N TYR A 254 -2.47 -6.90 -22.03
CA TYR A 254 -1.97 -8.23 -21.67
C TYR A 254 -3.09 -9.02 -21.00
N GLU A 255 -3.50 -10.14 -21.60
CA GLU A 255 -4.47 -11.06 -21.03
C GLU A 255 -3.77 -12.04 -20.08
N ILE A 256 -4.08 -11.96 -18.79
CA ILE A 256 -3.35 -12.69 -17.73
C ILE A 256 -3.51 -14.22 -17.91
N ALA A 257 -4.72 -14.69 -18.19
CA ALA A 257 -4.99 -16.13 -18.31
C ALA A 257 -4.32 -16.80 -19.53
N LYS A 258 -4.09 -16.04 -20.60
CA LYS A 258 -3.44 -16.53 -21.84
C LYS A 258 -1.97 -16.20 -21.91
N GLU A 259 -1.46 -15.36 -21.00
CA GLU A 259 -0.11 -14.84 -21.03
C GLU A 259 0.23 -14.18 -22.38
N GLN A 260 -0.75 -13.51 -22.99
CA GLN A 260 -0.64 -12.94 -24.32
C GLN A 260 -0.83 -11.43 -24.32
N GLU A 261 0.05 -10.71 -25.00
CA GLU A 261 -0.07 -9.27 -25.26
C GLU A 261 -0.66 -9.02 -26.65
N ILE A 262 -1.62 -8.11 -26.72
CA ILE A 262 -2.30 -7.65 -27.93
C ILE A 262 -2.04 -6.16 -28.08
N LEU A 263 -1.49 -5.74 -29.23
CA LEU A 263 -1.27 -4.33 -29.55
C LEU A 263 -2.59 -3.71 -30.01
N LEU A 264 -3.05 -2.65 -29.35
CA LEU A 264 -4.35 -2.04 -29.62
C LEU A 264 -4.29 -0.95 -30.68
N THR A 265 -3.25 -0.11 -30.65
CA THR A 265 -3.18 1.12 -31.45
C THR A 265 -2.17 1.10 -32.59
N GLN A 266 -1.46 -0.01 -32.80
CA GLN A 266 -0.38 -0.11 -33.78
C GLN A 266 -0.81 0.22 -35.22
N ASN A 267 -2.05 -0.11 -35.59
CA ASN A 267 -2.56 0.03 -36.94
C ASN A 267 -3.57 1.18 -37.07
N LEU A 268 -3.66 2.06 -36.07
CA LEU A 268 -4.53 3.22 -36.12
C LEU A 268 -3.76 4.42 -36.69
N SER A 269 -4.47 5.28 -37.44
CA SER A 269 -3.87 6.46 -38.08
C SER A 269 -3.84 7.70 -37.17
N VAL A 270 -4.29 7.58 -35.94
CA VAL A 270 -4.31 8.67 -34.97
C VAL A 270 -3.17 8.49 -33.95
N SER A 271 -2.64 9.63 -33.47
CA SER A 271 -1.62 9.62 -32.41
C SER A 271 -2.31 9.53 -31.06
N PHE A 272 -1.78 8.68 -30.18
CA PHE A 272 -2.18 8.60 -28.77
C PHE A 272 -1.13 9.21 -27.84
N ALA A 273 -0.06 9.76 -28.42
CA ALA A 273 0.97 10.49 -27.70
C ALA A 273 0.69 11.99 -27.68
N ASP A 274 1.09 12.65 -26.60
CA ASP A 274 0.98 14.10 -26.48
C ASP A 274 1.85 14.79 -27.55
N GLU A 275 1.19 15.27 -28.61
CA GLU A 275 1.82 15.93 -29.74
C GLU A 275 2.34 17.34 -29.40
N LEU A 276 1.91 17.91 -28.27
CA LEU A 276 2.37 19.19 -27.77
C LEU A 276 3.52 19.08 -26.78
N ASN A 277 4.12 17.87 -26.66
CA ASN A 277 5.27 17.66 -25.80
C ASN A 277 6.45 18.54 -26.25
N ASP A 278 6.85 19.48 -25.40
CA ASP A 278 7.93 20.45 -25.66
C ASP A 278 9.23 20.17 -24.88
N VAL A 279 9.32 19.00 -24.24
CA VAL A 279 10.51 18.57 -23.49
C VAL A 279 11.26 17.49 -24.24
N PRO A 280 12.59 17.36 -24.06
CA PRO A 280 13.42 16.36 -24.75
C PRO A 280 13.25 14.95 -24.15
N ALA A 281 12.01 14.50 -23.99
CA ALA A 281 11.62 13.18 -23.52
C ALA A 281 10.57 12.59 -24.45
N SER A 282 10.45 11.26 -24.48
CA SER A 282 9.36 10.61 -25.20
C SER A 282 8.01 11.07 -24.65
N PRO A 283 7.03 11.44 -25.52
CA PRO A 283 5.76 12.00 -25.08
C PRO A 283 4.94 11.00 -24.28
N SER A 284 4.27 11.49 -23.25
CA SER A 284 3.27 10.71 -22.52
C SER A 284 2.02 10.49 -23.39
N SER A 285 1.13 9.60 -22.96
CA SER A 285 -0.17 9.45 -23.62
C SER A 285 -1.13 10.55 -23.19
N TYR A 286 -2.16 10.80 -24.00
CA TYR A 286 -3.32 11.63 -23.62
C TYR A 286 -4.18 10.98 -22.53
N GLY A 287 -3.91 9.73 -22.21
CA GLY A 287 -4.47 9.06 -21.06
C GLY A 287 -5.35 7.87 -21.39
N TYR A 288 -5.73 7.23 -20.33
CA TYR A 288 -6.58 6.05 -20.28
C TYR A 288 -7.84 6.41 -19.48
N ALA A 289 -9.01 6.34 -20.12
CA ALA A 289 -10.28 6.73 -19.51
C ALA A 289 -10.94 5.59 -18.71
N GLY A 290 -10.63 4.34 -19.03
CA GLY A 290 -11.17 3.21 -18.28
C GLY A 290 -11.67 2.06 -19.16
N TRP A 291 -12.36 1.14 -18.51
CA TRP A 291 -13.00 -0.01 -19.14
C TRP A 291 -14.49 0.27 -19.33
N SER A 292 -15.08 -0.35 -20.37
CA SER A 292 -16.52 -0.45 -20.49
C SER A 292 -17.12 -1.22 -19.32
N GLU A 293 -18.39 -0.96 -19.00
CA GLU A 293 -19.08 -1.59 -17.88
C GLU A 293 -19.15 -3.11 -18.01
N ASP A 294 -19.24 -3.61 -19.25
CA ASP A 294 -19.23 -5.05 -19.55
C ASP A 294 -17.81 -5.69 -19.57
N GLY A 295 -16.76 -4.89 -19.34
CA GLY A 295 -15.36 -5.31 -19.29
C GLY A 295 -14.77 -5.74 -20.63
N LYS A 296 -15.45 -5.48 -21.78
CA LYS A 296 -14.99 -5.91 -23.11
C LYS A 296 -14.31 -4.83 -23.93
N GLY A 297 -14.47 -3.59 -23.55
CA GLY A 297 -13.92 -2.43 -24.23
C GLY A 297 -13.02 -1.59 -23.34
N ILE A 298 -12.08 -0.90 -23.95
CA ILE A 298 -11.17 0.04 -23.28
C ILE A 298 -11.34 1.40 -23.95
N TYR A 299 -11.48 2.44 -23.14
CA TYR A 299 -11.51 3.82 -23.59
C TYR A 299 -10.15 4.48 -23.41
N ILE A 300 -9.57 4.93 -24.51
CA ILE A 300 -8.25 5.57 -24.56
C ILE A 300 -8.45 6.92 -25.27
N ASN A 301 -7.83 7.97 -24.71
CA ASN A 301 -7.92 9.31 -25.28
C ASN A 301 -6.87 9.46 -26.40
N ASP A 302 -7.25 10.10 -27.49
CA ASP A 302 -6.37 10.48 -28.62
C ASP A 302 -6.00 11.97 -28.58
N ARG A 303 -6.67 12.75 -27.73
CA ARG A 303 -6.41 14.17 -27.40
C ARG A 303 -7.02 14.53 -26.06
#